data_d812ae73b5c7945c8ad7d934f4ae9933
#
_entry.id   d812ae73b5c7945c8ad7d934f4ae9933
#
_cell.length_a   1.000
_cell.length_b   1.000
_cell.length_c   1.000
_cell.angle_alpha   90.00
_cell.angle_beta   90.00
_cell.angle_gamma   90.00
#
_symmetry.space_group_name_H-M   'P 1'
#
loop_
_entity.id
_entity.type
_entity.pdbx_description
1 polymer ?
#
loop_
_entity_poly.entity_id
_entity_poly.type
_entity_poly.pdbx_seq_one_letter_code
_entity_poly.pdbx_strand_id
1 'polypeptide(L)'
;MDIWKTFPGVVANAGVELAVRRGSIHALLGENGAGKSTLMNILAGVYRPDSGEVRIDSLPHQFRNPADALSAGVGMVHQEFRLIPSFSVAENIVLGSAPSVINNRHVESDVAEMAHKYGLKVDPGQPLWQLSMGERQKVEILKVLWRDAQVLILDEPTTVLTPSEVDELAEILRRMADDGRSIIFISHKLHEVSGICDEATVLRQGKTVAGSLEMAITDRNELARLMVGASPTVPVRPAAATPGKPLLELQNLSATGDRGVDAFSDVSFRIHSGEIVGIAGVAGNGQRELADVIAGLRPSNSGTVFMDGADITAVSPRRRFHSGLAYIPEDRLGVGLAPRLSITDNAILRVYRQQRRGPFIVAEKALSYCTDIVDRFGVRAGDLGGPIAALSGGNLQRLLVGRELDGKPSVVVASQPTRGLDVQGVKAIQDLLLDQRNSGAAVMMISEDLDELLTLTDRLLVMEGGIIRGEFDPRTASRHEIGMAMLSDSQATPQS
;
A
#
# COMPACT_ATOMS: atom_id res chain seq x y z
N MET A 1 -15.69 7.51 23.68
CA MET A 1 -15.15 7.80 25.03
C MET A 1 -14.91 6.50 25.75
N ASP A 2 -13.68 6.27 26.20
CA ASP A 2 -13.24 5.06 26.94
C ASP A 2 -13.56 3.74 26.22
N ILE A 3 -13.25 3.65 24.94
CA ILE A 3 -13.58 2.48 24.12
C ILE A 3 -12.62 1.33 24.38
N TRP A 4 -13.19 0.18 24.77
CA TRP A 4 -12.47 -1.08 24.94
C TRP A 4 -12.92 -2.11 23.93
N LYS A 5 -11.95 -2.82 23.35
CA LYS A 5 -12.20 -3.95 22.43
C LYS A 5 -11.10 -4.99 22.55
N THR A 6 -11.50 -6.23 22.82
CA THR A 6 -10.59 -7.36 22.95
C THR A 6 -10.96 -8.44 21.91
N PHE A 7 -9.97 -9.04 21.31
CA PHE A 7 -10.08 -10.24 20.48
C PHE A 7 -9.27 -11.38 21.15
N PRO A 8 -9.47 -12.64 20.78
CA PRO A 8 -8.72 -13.75 21.36
C PRO A 8 -7.20 -13.49 21.29
N GLY A 9 -6.58 -13.34 22.46
CA GLY A 9 -5.15 -13.09 22.61
C GLY A 9 -4.67 -11.64 22.41
N VAL A 10 -5.56 -10.68 22.07
CA VAL A 10 -5.16 -9.28 21.80
C VAL A 10 -6.16 -8.28 22.35
N VAL A 11 -5.70 -7.31 23.12
CA VAL A 11 -6.47 -6.11 23.47
C VAL A 11 -6.22 -5.05 22.39
N ALA A 12 -7.18 -4.89 21.48
CA ALA A 12 -7.05 -4.00 20.33
C ALA A 12 -7.28 -2.52 20.69
N ASN A 13 -8.22 -2.24 21.60
CA ASN A 13 -8.45 -0.90 22.17
C ASN A 13 -8.58 -1.04 23.68
N ALA A 14 -7.90 -0.18 24.41
CA ALA A 14 -7.80 -0.19 25.87
C ALA A 14 -8.04 1.21 26.44
N GLY A 15 -9.31 1.63 26.52
CA GLY A 15 -9.70 2.95 26.98
C GLY A 15 -9.41 4.05 25.96
N VAL A 16 -9.71 3.80 24.68
CA VAL A 16 -9.44 4.77 23.61
C VAL A 16 -10.41 5.93 23.67
N GLU A 17 -9.86 7.14 23.63
CA GLU A 17 -10.61 8.38 23.51
C GLU A 17 -10.32 9.07 22.18
N LEU A 18 -11.38 9.48 21.48
CA LEU A 18 -11.34 10.29 20.27
C LEU A 18 -12.45 11.34 20.34
N ALA A 19 -12.08 12.59 20.14
CA ALA A 19 -13.01 13.71 20.02
C ALA A 19 -12.74 14.41 18.68
N VAL A 20 -13.78 14.59 17.88
CA VAL A 20 -13.72 15.24 16.56
C VAL A 20 -14.66 16.43 16.57
N ARG A 21 -14.17 17.60 16.20
CA ARG A 21 -14.98 18.82 16.12
C ARG A 21 -15.83 18.79 14.86
N ARG A 22 -17.02 19.39 14.95
CA ARG A 22 -17.87 19.58 13.77
C ARG A 22 -17.18 20.54 12.80
N GLY A 23 -17.23 20.20 11.51
CA GLY A 23 -16.63 21.01 10.45
C GLY A 23 -15.08 21.02 10.49
N SER A 24 -14.46 19.96 11.00
CA SER A 24 -13.01 19.82 11.02
C SER A 24 -12.53 18.55 10.36
N ILE A 25 -11.28 18.55 9.92
CA ILE A 25 -10.55 17.38 9.45
C ILE A 25 -9.62 16.92 10.56
N HIS A 26 -9.93 15.78 11.17
CA HIS A 26 -9.21 15.22 12.30
C HIS A 26 -8.40 14.00 11.91
N ALA A 27 -7.08 14.05 12.07
CA ALA A 27 -6.22 12.91 11.80
C ALA A 27 -6.29 11.86 12.92
N LEU A 28 -6.38 10.59 12.56
CA LEU A 28 -6.15 9.47 13.46
C LEU A 28 -4.85 8.78 13.10
N LEU A 29 -3.83 9.00 13.93
CA LEU A 29 -2.46 8.55 13.70
C LEU A 29 -2.11 7.34 14.57
N GLY A 30 -1.09 6.61 14.18
CA GLY A 30 -0.54 5.48 14.93
C GLY A 30 0.05 4.43 13.99
N GLU A 31 0.93 3.59 14.52
CA GLU A 31 1.51 2.47 13.77
C GLU A 31 0.45 1.42 13.39
N ASN A 32 0.83 0.51 12.47
CA ASN A 32 0.01 -0.67 12.16
C ASN A 32 -0.14 -1.54 13.43
N GLY A 33 -1.38 -1.95 13.72
CA GLY A 33 -1.69 -2.62 14.97
C GLY A 33 -1.94 -1.72 16.18
N ALA A 34 -1.89 -0.38 16.04
CA ALA A 34 -2.19 0.55 17.12
C ALA A 34 -3.67 0.59 17.55
N GLY A 35 -4.57 -0.12 16.84
CA GLY A 35 -6.00 -0.19 17.15
C GLY A 35 -6.88 0.74 16.29
N LYS A 36 -6.33 1.48 15.31
CA LYS A 36 -7.06 2.43 14.45
C LYS A 36 -8.23 1.76 13.71
N SER A 37 -7.96 0.73 12.94
CA SER A 37 -8.99 0.03 12.15
C SER A 37 -10.06 -0.62 13.04
N THR A 38 -9.70 -1.08 14.25
CA THR A 38 -10.67 -1.59 15.22
C THR A 38 -11.60 -0.48 15.70
N LEU A 39 -11.06 0.69 16.06
CA LEU A 39 -11.84 1.84 16.46
C LEU A 39 -12.77 2.31 15.33
N MET A 40 -12.27 2.39 14.10
CA MET A 40 -13.08 2.78 12.94
C MET A 40 -14.20 1.78 12.64
N ASN A 41 -13.92 0.49 12.75
CA ASN A 41 -14.95 -0.54 12.58
C ASN A 41 -16.02 -0.47 13.69
N ILE A 42 -15.66 0.00 14.89
CA ILE A 42 -16.66 0.29 15.96
C ILE A 42 -17.52 1.49 15.58
N LEU A 43 -16.91 2.58 15.09
CA LEU A 43 -17.64 3.77 14.66
C LEU A 43 -18.52 3.49 13.44
N ALA A 44 -18.07 2.63 12.53
CA ALA A 44 -18.84 2.18 11.36
C ALA A 44 -19.88 1.08 11.67
N GLY A 45 -20.03 0.66 12.94
CA GLY A 45 -21.01 -0.34 13.35
C GLY A 45 -20.69 -1.79 12.96
N VAL A 46 -19.46 -2.07 12.50
CA VAL A 46 -19.01 -3.44 12.16
C VAL A 46 -18.70 -4.25 13.42
N TYR A 47 -18.06 -3.60 14.41
CA TYR A 47 -17.79 -4.21 15.71
C TYR A 47 -18.57 -3.49 16.81
N ARG A 48 -18.96 -4.23 17.85
CA ARG A 48 -19.44 -3.64 19.10
C ARG A 48 -18.26 -3.46 20.06
N PRO A 49 -18.15 -2.32 20.74
CA PRO A 49 -17.21 -2.20 21.84
C PRO A 49 -17.58 -3.14 22.98
N ASP A 50 -16.60 -3.61 23.74
CA ASP A 50 -16.83 -4.43 24.95
C ASP A 50 -17.25 -3.53 26.12
N SER A 51 -16.71 -2.28 26.16
CA SER A 51 -17.17 -1.20 27.05
C SER A 51 -16.84 0.16 26.42
N GLY A 52 -17.35 1.23 27.06
CA GLY A 52 -17.28 2.60 26.53
C GLY A 52 -18.50 2.96 25.67
N GLU A 53 -18.51 4.17 25.15
CA GLU A 53 -19.64 4.66 24.36
C GLU A 53 -19.21 5.53 23.17
N VAL A 54 -19.99 5.48 22.11
CA VAL A 54 -19.91 6.39 20.95
C VAL A 54 -20.94 7.50 21.15
N ARG A 55 -20.53 8.76 20.99
CA ARG A 55 -21.44 9.91 21.02
C ARG A 55 -21.35 10.71 19.73
N ILE A 56 -22.51 11.08 19.18
CA ILE A 56 -22.63 11.99 18.04
C ILE A 56 -23.51 13.15 18.51
N ASP A 57 -23.04 14.39 18.34
CA ASP A 57 -23.69 15.60 18.86
C ASP A 57 -24.04 15.49 20.35
N SER A 58 -23.14 14.91 21.14
CA SER A 58 -23.29 14.62 22.58
C SER A 58 -24.33 13.56 22.94
N LEU A 59 -25.04 12.98 21.98
CA LEU A 59 -26.02 11.91 22.19
C LEU A 59 -25.33 10.54 22.12
N PRO A 60 -25.59 9.63 23.06
CA PRO A 60 -25.00 8.30 23.04
C PRO A 60 -25.67 7.43 21.95
N HIS A 61 -24.84 6.69 21.22
CA HIS A 61 -25.27 5.76 20.18
C HIS A 61 -24.72 4.36 20.43
N GLN A 62 -25.53 3.34 20.15
CA GLN A 62 -25.15 1.95 20.17
C GLN A 62 -25.44 1.33 18.79
N PHE A 63 -24.41 1.12 17.99
CA PHE A 63 -24.54 0.50 16.69
C PHE A 63 -24.56 -1.02 16.78
N ARG A 64 -25.57 -1.66 16.18
CA ARG A 64 -25.73 -3.10 16.11
C ARG A 64 -25.17 -3.65 14.80
N ASN A 65 -25.14 -2.82 13.78
CA ASN A 65 -24.72 -3.13 12.42
C ASN A 65 -24.34 -1.82 11.69
N PRO A 66 -23.73 -1.87 10.50
CA PRO A 66 -23.35 -0.69 9.74
C PRO A 66 -24.52 0.19 9.31
N ALA A 67 -25.73 -0.36 9.15
CA ALA A 67 -26.90 0.44 8.79
C ALA A 67 -27.29 1.40 9.93
N ASP A 68 -27.12 0.99 11.20
CA ASP A 68 -27.39 1.86 12.37
C ASP A 68 -26.41 3.04 12.38
N ALA A 69 -25.10 2.81 12.12
CA ALA A 69 -24.09 3.86 12.05
C ALA A 69 -24.37 4.84 10.91
N LEU A 70 -24.73 4.30 9.75
CA LEU A 70 -25.09 5.11 8.58
C LEU A 70 -26.34 5.97 8.84
N SER A 71 -27.37 5.41 9.49
CA SER A 71 -28.57 6.14 9.88
C SER A 71 -28.30 7.25 10.92
N ALA A 72 -27.23 7.10 11.72
CA ALA A 72 -26.75 8.11 12.63
C ALA A 72 -25.79 9.13 11.94
N GLY A 73 -25.65 9.06 10.62
CA GLY A 73 -24.83 9.97 9.83
C GLY A 73 -23.33 9.63 9.81
N VAL A 74 -22.90 8.40 10.18
CA VAL A 74 -21.51 7.97 10.07
C VAL A 74 -21.30 7.14 8.82
N GLY A 75 -20.45 7.61 7.92
CA GLY A 75 -20.08 6.90 6.70
C GLY A 75 -18.57 6.60 6.64
N MET A 76 -18.19 5.47 6.06
CA MET A 76 -16.80 5.05 5.95
C MET A 76 -16.42 4.74 4.51
N VAL A 77 -15.32 5.33 4.07
CA VAL A 77 -14.57 4.98 2.87
C VAL A 77 -13.43 4.06 3.29
N HIS A 78 -13.45 2.85 2.75
CA HIS A 78 -12.48 1.81 3.10
C HIS A 78 -11.20 1.93 2.27
N GLN A 79 -10.10 1.40 2.77
CA GLN A 79 -8.82 1.32 2.08
C GLN A 79 -8.91 0.54 0.76
N GLU A 80 -9.70 -0.55 0.73
CA GLU A 80 -10.03 -1.27 -0.50
C GLU A 80 -11.39 -0.83 -1.02
N PHE A 81 -11.48 -0.49 -2.31
CA PHE A 81 -12.72 -0.01 -2.92
C PHE A 81 -13.81 -1.09 -2.88
N ARG A 82 -14.99 -0.70 -2.37
CA ARG A 82 -16.19 -1.54 -2.33
C ARG A 82 -17.15 -1.14 -3.45
N LEU A 83 -16.64 -1.17 -4.67
CA LEU A 83 -17.34 -0.78 -5.88
C LEU A 83 -17.50 -1.99 -6.82
N ILE A 84 -18.59 -2.00 -7.59
CA ILE A 84 -18.88 -3.05 -8.57
C ILE A 84 -18.36 -2.59 -9.94
N PRO A 85 -17.32 -3.24 -10.50
CA PRO A 85 -16.67 -2.77 -11.73
C PRO A 85 -17.57 -2.73 -12.94
N SER A 86 -18.58 -3.61 -13.04
CA SER A 86 -19.50 -3.70 -14.17
C SER A 86 -20.63 -2.65 -14.14
N PHE A 87 -20.80 -1.93 -13.03
CA PHE A 87 -21.81 -0.89 -12.86
C PHE A 87 -21.28 0.47 -13.29
N SER A 88 -22.19 1.39 -13.63
CA SER A 88 -21.85 2.80 -13.81
C SER A 88 -21.52 3.47 -12.47
N VAL A 89 -20.96 4.67 -12.53
CA VAL A 89 -20.72 5.52 -11.35
C VAL A 89 -22.02 5.73 -10.57
N ALA A 90 -23.09 6.16 -11.26
CA ALA A 90 -24.38 6.41 -10.63
C ALA A 90 -24.97 5.16 -9.97
N GLU A 91 -24.93 4.02 -10.65
CA GLU A 91 -25.40 2.74 -10.09
C GLU A 91 -24.64 2.33 -8.83
N ASN A 92 -23.31 2.52 -8.79
CA ASN A 92 -22.50 2.26 -7.61
C ASN A 92 -22.85 3.17 -6.42
N ILE A 93 -23.14 4.46 -6.68
CA ILE A 93 -23.47 5.45 -5.65
C ILE A 93 -24.80 5.12 -4.99
N VAL A 94 -25.84 4.83 -5.79
CA VAL A 94 -27.20 4.58 -5.26
C VAL A 94 -27.41 3.16 -4.75
N LEU A 95 -26.47 2.27 -4.96
CA LEU A 95 -26.58 0.87 -4.56
C LEU A 95 -26.93 0.72 -3.07
N GLY A 96 -28.07 0.09 -2.79
CA GLY A 96 -28.56 -0.15 -1.43
C GLY A 96 -29.30 1.04 -0.78
N SER A 97 -29.49 2.16 -1.49
CA SER A 97 -30.27 3.33 -1.02
C SER A 97 -31.42 3.69 -1.94
N ALA A 98 -31.52 3.05 -3.10
CA ALA A 98 -32.54 3.38 -4.10
C ALA A 98 -33.87 2.65 -3.85
N PRO A 99 -35.01 3.27 -4.21
CA PRO A 99 -36.30 2.58 -4.32
C PRO A 99 -36.25 1.48 -5.39
N SER A 100 -37.16 0.52 -5.33
CA SER A 100 -37.18 -0.69 -6.19
C SER A 100 -37.22 -0.41 -7.71
N VAL A 101 -37.50 0.81 -8.11
CA VAL A 101 -37.50 1.27 -9.52
C VAL A 101 -36.66 2.52 -9.62
N ILE A 102 -35.50 2.40 -10.29
CA ILE A 102 -34.56 3.49 -10.50
C ILE A 102 -34.84 4.13 -11.87
N ASN A 103 -35.06 5.44 -11.89
CA ASN A 103 -34.99 6.20 -13.13
C ASN A 103 -33.55 6.69 -13.33
N ASN A 104 -32.75 5.97 -14.10
CA ASN A 104 -31.32 6.21 -14.27
C ASN A 104 -30.99 7.67 -14.63
N ARG A 105 -31.78 8.34 -15.48
CA ARG A 105 -31.51 9.72 -15.89
C ARG A 105 -31.66 10.72 -14.74
N HIS A 106 -32.59 10.51 -13.83
CA HIS A 106 -32.74 11.37 -12.64
C HIS A 106 -31.55 11.15 -11.68
N VAL A 107 -31.18 9.90 -11.44
CA VAL A 107 -30.07 9.57 -10.57
C VAL A 107 -28.74 10.12 -11.11
N GLU A 108 -28.49 10.01 -12.40
CA GLU A 108 -27.31 10.59 -13.04
C GLU A 108 -27.25 12.12 -12.86
N SER A 109 -28.41 12.81 -13.01
CA SER A 109 -28.49 14.26 -12.79
C SER A 109 -28.21 14.65 -11.34
N ASP A 110 -28.81 13.93 -10.38
CA ASP A 110 -28.64 14.21 -8.94
C ASP A 110 -27.20 13.93 -8.48
N VAL A 111 -26.59 12.85 -9.01
CA VAL A 111 -25.17 12.52 -8.75
C VAL A 111 -24.26 13.58 -9.35
N ALA A 112 -24.54 14.07 -10.57
CA ALA A 112 -23.77 15.14 -11.20
C ALA A 112 -23.85 16.45 -10.40
N GLU A 113 -25.03 16.82 -9.89
CA GLU A 113 -25.22 18.01 -9.05
C GLU A 113 -24.40 17.91 -7.75
N MET A 114 -24.47 16.76 -7.08
CA MET A 114 -23.69 16.50 -5.87
C MET A 114 -22.18 16.53 -6.15
N ALA A 115 -21.74 15.90 -7.23
CA ALA A 115 -20.33 15.90 -7.64
C ALA A 115 -19.84 17.33 -7.90
N HIS A 116 -20.65 18.14 -8.60
CA HIS A 116 -20.34 19.54 -8.87
C HIS A 116 -20.25 20.38 -7.58
N LYS A 117 -21.18 20.17 -6.61
CA LYS A 117 -21.17 20.88 -5.32
C LYS A 117 -19.83 20.79 -4.62
N TYR A 118 -19.20 19.59 -4.62
CA TYR A 118 -17.92 19.36 -3.94
C TYR A 118 -16.70 19.44 -4.86
N GLY A 119 -16.91 19.74 -6.17
CA GLY A 119 -15.82 19.82 -7.15
C GLY A 119 -15.25 18.47 -7.56
N LEU A 120 -16.02 17.39 -7.37
CA LEU A 120 -15.66 16.04 -7.77
C LEU A 120 -15.94 15.87 -9.27
N LYS A 121 -14.89 15.72 -10.08
CA LYS A 121 -15.01 15.53 -11.53
C LYS A 121 -15.21 14.05 -11.83
N VAL A 122 -16.44 13.62 -12.01
CA VAL A 122 -16.82 12.25 -12.41
C VAL A 122 -17.99 12.32 -13.41
N ASP A 123 -18.02 11.37 -14.33
CA ASP A 123 -19.17 11.18 -15.23
C ASP A 123 -20.09 10.09 -14.65
N PRO A 124 -21.33 10.43 -14.22
CA PRO A 124 -22.25 9.46 -13.62
C PRO A 124 -22.59 8.26 -14.50
N GLY A 125 -22.59 8.43 -15.82
CA GLY A 125 -22.92 7.36 -16.78
C GLY A 125 -21.73 6.44 -17.11
N GLN A 126 -20.50 6.82 -16.77
CA GLN A 126 -19.32 6.07 -17.11
C GLN A 126 -19.24 4.74 -16.35
N PRO A 127 -18.91 3.61 -17.01
CA PRO A 127 -18.66 2.34 -16.35
C PRO A 127 -17.46 2.40 -15.43
N LEU A 128 -17.59 1.87 -14.22
CA LEU A 128 -16.55 2.00 -13.18
C LEU A 128 -15.20 1.38 -13.58
N TRP A 129 -15.19 0.32 -14.37
CA TRP A 129 -13.95 -0.34 -14.80
C TRP A 129 -13.06 0.54 -15.68
N GLN A 130 -13.61 1.62 -16.28
CA GLN A 130 -12.87 2.58 -17.09
C GLN A 130 -12.16 3.66 -16.26
N LEU A 131 -12.55 3.81 -14.98
CA LEU A 131 -12.02 4.86 -14.10
C LEU A 131 -10.63 4.52 -13.57
N SER A 132 -9.80 5.55 -13.47
CA SER A 132 -8.54 5.54 -12.71
C SER A 132 -8.79 5.27 -11.22
N MET A 133 -7.74 4.98 -10.46
CA MET A 133 -7.84 4.76 -9.02
C MET A 133 -8.29 6.03 -8.29
N GLY A 134 -7.79 7.21 -8.70
CA GLY A 134 -8.21 8.50 -8.13
C GLY A 134 -9.68 8.82 -8.39
N GLU A 135 -10.18 8.52 -9.59
CA GLU A 135 -11.60 8.69 -9.90
C GLU A 135 -12.48 7.72 -9.10
N ARG A 136 -12.05 6.47 -8.89
CA ARG A 136 -12.76 5.51 -8.03
C ARG A 136 -12.82 5.98 -6.58
N GLN A 137 -11.77 6.62 -6.09
CA GLN A 137 -11.76 7.24 -4.77
C GLN A 137 -12.85 8.31 -4.66
N LYS A 138 -13.00 9.17 -5.68
CA LYS A 138 -14.06 10.18 -5.76
C LYS A 138 -15.45 9.55 -5.73
N VAL A 139 -15.64 8.39 -6.41
CA VAL A 139 -16.90 7.64 -6.39
C VAL A 139 -17.22 7.09 -5.01
N GLU A 140 -16.24 6.52 -4.28
CA GLU A 140 -16.46 6.06 -2.89
C GLU A 140 -16.85 7.22 -1.96
N ILE A 141 -16.25 8.39 -2.11
CA ILE A 141 -16.61 9.59 -1.35
C ILE A 141 -18.05 10.02 -1.69
N LEU A 142 -18.40 10.11 -2.97
CA LEU A 142 -19.76 10.44 -3.42
C LEU A 142 -20.81 9.47 -2.88
N LYS A 143 -20.51 8.18 -2.85
CA LYS A 143 -21.37 7.13 -2.31
C LYS A 143 -21.70 7.34 -0.83
N VAL A 144 -20.73 7.80 -0.04
CA VAL A 144 -20.95 8.13 1.37
C VAL A 144 -21.73 9.43 1.53
N LEU A 145 -21.45 10.43 0.70
CA LEU A 145 -22.18 11.70 0.67
C LEU A 145 -23.63 11.54 0.24
N TRP A 146 -23.90 10.68 -0.73
CA TRP A 146 -25.27 10.35 -1.18
C TRP A 146 -26.16 9.86 -0.04
N ARG A 147 -25.56 9.23 0.95
CA ARG A 147 -26.25 8.74 2.16
C ARG A 147 -26.31 9.76 3.28
N ASP A 148 -26.03 11.04 2.96
CA ASP A 148 -26.03 12.18 3.88
C ASP A 148 -25.17 12.00 5.14
N ALA A 149 -24.01 11.34 5.00
CA ALA A 149 -23.08 11.18 6.10
C ALA A 149 -22.59 12.55 6.60
N GLN A 150 -22.72 12.79 7.91
CA GLN A 150 -22.25 13.98 8.60
C GLN A 150 -20.83 13.78 9.17
N VAL A 151 -20.47 12.53 9.47
CA VAL A 151 -19.13 12.10 9.89
C VAL A 151 -18.58 11.15 8.84
N LEU A 152 -17.52 11.56 8.16
CA LEU A 152 -16.83 10.75 7.14
C LEU A 152 -15.55 10.15 7.74
N ILE A 153 -15.42 8.85 7.66
CA ILE A 153 -14.19 8.13 8.02
C ILE A 153 -13.49 7.76 6.72
N LEU A 154 -12.24 8.19 6.53
CA LEU A 154 -11.42 7.89 5.37
C LEU A 154 -10.21 7.07 5.81
N ASP A 155 -10.17 5.80 5.43
CA ASP A 155 -9.10 4.87 5.82
C ASP A 155 -8.02 4.80 4.73
N GLU A 156 -6.89 5.47 4.97
CA GLU A 156 -5.74 5.61 4.06
C GLU A 156 -6.13 6.05 2.63
N PRO A 157 -6.89 7.15 2.46
CA PRO A 157 -7.49 7.48 1.17
C PRO A 157 -6.49 7.93 0.10
N THR A 158 -5.25 8.17 0.47
CA THR A 158 -4.18 8.70 -0.40
C THR A 158 -3.19 7.65 -0.86
N THR A 159 -3.35 6.39 -0.44
CA THR A 159 -2.37 5.33 -0.72
C THR A 159 -2.17 5.08 -2.22
N VAL A 160 -3.21 5.27 -3.02
CA VAL A 160 -3.21 5.00 -4.48
C VAL A 160 -3.24 6.27 -5.32
N LEU A 161 -3.06 7.45 -4.70
CA LEU A 161 -3.15 8.75 -5.35
C LEU A 161 -1.77 9.32 -5.65
N THR A 162 -1.69 10.04 -6.77
CA THR A 162 -0.53 10.88 -7.10
C THR A 162 -0.48 12.11 -6.22
N PRO A 163 0.66 12.79 -6.07
CA PRO A 163 0.75 14.02 -5.29
C PRO A 163 -0.29 15.08 -5.65
N SER A 164 -0.56 15.30 -6.94
CA SER A 164 -1.57 16.28 -7.38
C SER A 164 -3.01 15.83 -7.07
N GLU A 165 -3.30 14.52 -7.11
CA GLU A 165 -4.60 13.99 -6.69
C GLU A 165 -4.79 14.09 -5.18
N VAL A 166 -3.70 14.01 -4.39
CA VAL A 166 -3.73 14.26 -2.94
C VAL A 166 -4.10 15.72 -2.66
N ASP A 167 -3.51 16.68 -3.39
CA ASP A 167 -3.84 18.11 -3.26
C ASP A 167 -5.31 18.37 -3.64
N GLU A 168 -5.79 17.77 -4.74
CA GLU A 168 -7.22 17.87 -5.13
C GLU A 168 -8.14 17.26 -4.06
N LEU A 169 -7.79 16.10 -3.49
CA LEU A 169 -8.53 15.49 -2.39
C LEU A 169 -8.56 16.40 -1.17
N ALA A 170 -7.45 17.02 -0.81
CA ALA A 170 -7.37 17.97 0.32
C ALA A 170 -8.35 19.13 0.16
N GLU A 171 -8.44 19.73 -1.04
CA GLU A 171 -9.42 20.78 -1.34
C GLU A 171 -10.87 20.29 -1.21
N ILE A 172 -11.16 19.07 -1.68
CA ILE A 172 -12.47 18.47 -1.59
C ILE A 172 -12.85 18.26 -0.12
N LEU A 173 -11.95 17.71 0.70
CA LEU A 173 -12.19 17.49 2.13
C LEU A 173 -12.38 18.82 2.87
N ARG A 174 -11.64 19.87 2.51
CA ARG A 174 -11.81 21.19 3.09
C ARG A 174 -13.20 21.76 2.80
N ARG A 175 -13.67 21.70 1.55
CA ARG A 175 -15.04 22.11 1.17
C ARG A 175 -16.13 21.35 1.95
N MET A 176 -15.90 20.05 2.22
CA MET A 176 -16.83 19.26 3.04
C MET A 176 -16.83 19.69 4.50
N ALA A 177 -15.65 20.00 5.05
CA ALA A 177 -15.51 20.51 6.42
C ALA A 177 -16.17 21.88 6.56
N ASP A 178 -15.99 22.77 5.58
CA ASP A 178 -16.64 24.10 5.52
C ASP A 178 -18.18 23.99 5.40
N ASP A 179 -18.69 22.92 4.75
CA ASP A 179 -20.12 22.57 4.69
C ASP A 179 -20.64 21.95 6.04
N GLY A 180 -19.79 21.89 7.06
CA GLY A 180 -20.12 21.46 8.43
C GLY A 180 -19.98 19.96 8.68
N ARG A 181 -19.40 19.18 7.76
CA ARG A 181 -19.13 17.75 7.96
C ARG A 181 -17.86 17.54 8.78
N SER A 182 -17.85 16.52 9.61
CA SER A 182 -16.67 16.11 10.37
C SER A 182 -15.93 14.98 9.63
N ILE A 183 -14.63 15.10 9.49
CA ILE A 183 -13.83 14.14 8.71
C ILE A 183 -12.80 13.50 9.63
N ILE A 184 -12.78 12.17 9.70
CA ILE A 184 -11.72 11.39 10.36
C ILE A 184 -10.81 10.86 9.25
N PHE A 185 -9.59 11.39 9.20
CA PHE A 185 -8.59 11.08 8.20
C PHE A 185 -7.52 10.17 8.78
N ILE A 186 -7.46 8.92 8.30
CA ILE A 186 -6.45 7.97 8.75
C ILE A 186 -5.33 7.95 7.73
N SER A 187 -4.12 8.27 8.16
CA SER A 187 -2.91 8.15 7.35
C SER A 187 -1.71 7.89 8.26
N HIS A 188 -0.70 7.24 7.70
CA HIS A 188 0.62 7.12 8.32
C HIS A 188 1.63 8.10 7.70
N LYS A 189 1.25 8.84 6.66
CA LYS A 189 2.07 9.82 5.97
C LYS A 189 1.96 11.19 6.63
N LEU A 190 2.89 11.50 7.51
CA LEU A 190 2.85 12.72 8.34
C LEU A 190 2.84 14.03 7.56
N HIS A 191 3.42 14.03 6.34
CA HIS A 191 3.40 15.24 5.49
C HIS A 191 1.99 15.57 4.98
N GLU A 192 1.19 14.55 4.63
CA GLU A 192 -0.20 14.73 4.22
C GLU A 192 -1.06 15.25 5.38
N VAL A 193 -0.91 14.61 6.55
CA VAL A 193 -1.63 15.00 7.76
C VAL A 193 -1.38 16.47 8.13
N SER A 194 -0.11 16.91 8.09
CA SER A 194 0.26 18.31 8.39
C SER A 194 -0.28 19.31 7.38
N GLY A 195 -0.58 18.89 6.14
CA GLY A 195 -1.12 19.76 5.10
C GLY A 195 -2.65 19.77 5.03
N ILE A 196 -3.31 18.70 5.48
CA ILE A 196 -4.75 18.49 5.27
C ILE A 196 -5.55 18.70 6.56
N CYS A 197 -5.03 18.23 7.71
CA CYS A 197 -5.80 18.09 8.95
C CYS A 197 -5.66 19.32 9.87
N ASP A 198 -6.73 19.59 10.63
CA ASP A 198 -6.75 20.65 11.64
C ASP A 198 -6.21 20.15 12.99
N GLU A 199 -6.56 18.91 13.33
CA GLU A 199 -6.19 18.28 14.60
C GLU A 199 -5.78 16.82 14.38
N ALA A 200 -5.09 16.26 15.37
CA ALA A 200 -4.72 14.84 15.36
C ALA A 200 -4.91 14.18 16.72
N THR A 201 -5.26 12.90 16.69
CA THR A 201 -5.19 11.98 17.83
C THR A 201 -4.20 10.86 17.48
N VAL A 202 -3.30 10.55 18.39
CA VAL A 202 -2.29 9.51 18.22
C VAL A 202 -2.64 8.29 19.07
N LEU A 203 -2.80 7.14 18.42
CA LEU A 203 -2.96 5.83 19.04
C LEU A 203 -1.64 5.06 19.06
N ARG A 204 -1.36 4.39 20.16
CA ARG A 204 -0.25 3.45 20.28
C ARG A 204 -0.63 2.30 21.21
N GLN A 205 -0.43 1.05 20.73
CA GLN A 205 -0.73 -0.17 21.48
C GLN A 205 -2.15 -0.20 22.08
N GLY A 206 -3.15 0.22 21.30
CA GLY A 206 -4.55 0.24 21.70
C GLY A 206 -4.95 1.37 22.64
N LYS A 207 -4.11 2.37 22.87
CA LYS A 207 -4.39 3.50 23.77
C LYS A 207 -4.19 4.84 23.07
N THR A 208 -4.95 5.85 23.48
CA THR A 208 -4.69 7.25 23.11
C THR A 208 -3.48 7.74 23.90
N VAL A 209 -2.40 8.11 23.18
CA VAL A 209 -1.19 8.68 23.79
C VAL A 209 -1.17 10.20 23.71
N ALA A 210 -1.86 10.77 22.75
CA ALA A 210 -2.11 12.21 22.64
C ALA A 210 -3.43 12.43 21.90
N GLY A 211 -4.27 13.34 22.35
CA GLY A 211 -5.55 13.70 21.75
C GLY A 211 -5.64 15.18 21.43
N SER A 212 -6.39 15.53 20.39
CA SER A 212 -6.67 16.91 19.96
C SER A 212 -5.42 17.79 19.80
N LEU A 213 -4.35 17.22 19.20
CA LEU A 213 -3.17 17.98 18.86
C LEU A 213 -3.49 18.93 17.69
N GLU A 214 -3.30 20.22 17.87
CA GLU A 214 -3.47 21.21 16.79
C GLU A 214 -2.32 21.10 15.79
N MET A 215 -2.66 20.80 14.52
CA MET A 215 -1.65 20.56 13.48
C MET A 215 -0.86 21.81 13.11
N ALA A 216 -1.45 22.99 13.25
CA ALA A 216 -0.79 24.27 12.96
C ALA A 216 0.47 24.54 13.81
N ILE A 217 0.56 23.95 15.01
CA ILE A 217 1.66 24.18 15.96
C ILE A 217 2.44 22.91 16.31
N THR A 218 1.99 21.73 15.86
CA THR A 218 2.63 20.45 16.19
C THR A 218 3.71 20.09 15.17
N ASP A 219 4.93 19.86 15.64
CA ASP A 219 6.04 19.46 14.79
C ASP A 219 5.90 17.99 14.32
N ARG A 220 6.28 17.72 13.08
CA ARG A 220 6.27 16.37 12.49
C ARG A 220 7.12 15.36 13.27
N ASN A 221 8.26 15.80 13.79
CA ASN A 221 9.13 14.93 14.60
C ASN A 221 8.47 14.54 15.92
N GLU A 222 7.69 15.44 16.49
CA GLU A 222 6.91 15.16 17.69
C GLU A 222 5.81 14.13 17.42
N LEU A 223 5.06 14.29 16.31
CA LEU A 223 4.07 13.31 15.88
C LEU A 223 4.70 11.93 15.67
N ALA A 224 5.81 11.88 14.96
CA ALA A 224 6.54 10.63 14.74
C ALA A 224 7.00 9.98 16.05
N ARG A 225 7.50 10.78 17.01
CA ARG A 225 7.88 10.30 18.35
C ARG A 225 6.70 9.76 19.14
N LEU A 226 5.56 10.42 19.09
CA LEU A 226 4.34 9.98 19.76
C LEU A 226 3.83 8.65 19.17
N MET A 227 3.89 8.50 17.83
CA MET A 227 3.47 7.29 17.14
C MET A 227 4.37 6.08 17.48
N VAL A 228 5.68 6.25 17.41
CA VAL A 228 6.67 5.16 17.56
C VAL A 228 7.08 4.95 19.01
N GLY A 229 7.03 5.99 19.85
CA GLY A 229 7.44 5.92 21.26
C GLY A 229 8.95 6.03 21.51
N ALA A 230 9.74 6.14 20.44
CA ALA A 230 11.16 6.46 20.47
C ALA A 230 11.43 7.58 19.47
N SER A 231 12.54 8.30 19.63
CA SER A 231 12.93 9.28 18.60
C SER A 231 13.08 8.53 17.26
N PRO A 232 12.33 8.91 16.23
CA PRO A 232 12.52 8.32 14.91
C PRO A 232 13.98 8.59 14.52
N THR A 233 14.72 7.55 14.23
CA THR A 233 15.98 7.71 13.50
C THR A 233 15.57 8.26 12.14
N VAL A 234 15.89 9.53 11.87
CA VAL A 234 15.74 10.12 10.53
C VAL A 234 16.41 9.13 9.57
N PRO A 235 15.72 8.65 8.52
CA PRO A 235 16.36 7.77 7.56
C PRO A 235 17.59 8.49 7.02
N VAL A 236 18.77 8.01 7.39
CA VAL A 236 20.01 8.52 6.82
C VAL A 236 20.07 7.98 5.41
N ARG A 237 19.98 8.88 4.44
CA ARG A 237 20.12 8.52 3.05
C ARG A 237 21.45 7.81 2.85
N PRO A 238 21.48 6.62 2.23
CA PRO A 238 22.70 5.90 1.99
C PRO A 238 23.66 6.71 1.11
N ALA A 239 24.97 6.54 1.31
CA ALA A 239 25.96 7.14 0.45
C ALA A 239 25.70 6.75 -1.01
N ALA A 240 26.10 7.64 -1.95
CA ALA A 240 25.95 7.36 -3.37
C ALA A 240 26.60 6.02 -3.72
N ALA A 241 25.91 5.18 -4.46
CA ALA A 241 26.51 3.97 -5.01
C ALA A 241 27.62 4.34 -5.99
N THR A 242 28.66 3.51 -6.02
CA THR A 242 29.56 3.47 -7.18
C THR A 242 29.12 2.29 -8.01
N PRO A 243 28.38 2.50 -9.11
CA PRO A 243 27.85 1.40 -9.91
C PRO A 243 28.97 0.54 -10.49
N GLY A 244 28.85 -0.79 -10.31
CA GLY A 244 29.76 -1.75 -10.91
C GLY A 244 29.35 -2.15 -12.33
N LYS A 245 29.55 -3.41 -12.72
CA LYS A 245 29.06 -3.95 -13.99
C LYS A 245 27.52 -4.07 -14.00
N PRO A 246 26.87 -4.01 -15.18
CA PRO A 246 25.43 -4.29 -15.27
C PRO A 246 25.16 -5.76 -14.89
N LEU A 247 24.21 -6.00 -13.97
CA LEU A 247 23.77 -7.31 -13.55
C LEU A 247 22.36 -7.65 -14.04
N LEU A 248 21.50 -6.66 -14.23
CA LEU A 248 20.19 -6.82 -14.87
C LEU A 248 20.10 -5.84 -16.03
N GLU A 249 19.72 -6.31 -17.22
CA GLU A 249 19.50 -5.45 -18.39
C GLU A 249 18.24 -5.88 -19.11
N LEU A 250 17.39 -4.91 -19.40
CA LEU A 250 16.19 -5.09 -20.21
C LEU A 250 16.37 -4.35 -21.54
N GLN A 251 16.01 -5.00 -22.64
CA GLN A 251 16.10 -4.44 -23.98
C GLN A 251 14.76 -4.58 -24.71
N ASN A 252 14.10 -3.45 -24.99
CA ASN A 252 12.85 -3.31 -25.75
C ASN A 252 11.76 -4.31 -25.28
N LEU A 253 11.66 -4.49 -23.97
CA LEU A 253 10.80 -5.48 -23.35
C LEU A 253 9.34 -5.04 -23.38
N SER A 254 8.44 -5.93 -23.83
CA SER A 254 7.00 -5.68 -23.84
C SER A 254 6.25 -6.92 -23.36
N ALA A 255 5.11 -6.72 -22.68
CA ALA A 255 4.27 -7.83 -22.25
C ALA A 255 2.79 -7.44 -22.14
N THR A 256 1.93 -8.43 -22.35
CA THR A 256 0.48 -8.32 -22.22
C THR A 256 0.06 -8.57 -20.77
N GLY A 257 -0.86 -7.77 -20.28
CA GLY A 257 -1.49 -7.91 -18.96
C GLY A 257 -2.57 -9.01 -18.92
N ASP A 258 -3.14 -9.22 -17.74
CA ASP A 258 -4.16 -10.26 -17.50
C ASP A 258 -5.45 -10.05 -18.32
N ARG A 259 -5.71 -8.84 -18.81
CA ARG A 259 -6.88 -8.48 -19.62
C ARG A 259 -6.64 -8.61 -21.14
N GLY A 260 -5.48 -9.12 -21.56
CA GLY A 260 -5.14 -9.23 -22.98
C GLY A 260 -4.77 -7.91 -23.68
N VAL A 261 -4.58 -6.83 -22.89
CA VAL A 261 -4.06 -5.52 -23.36
C VAL A 261 -2.59 -5.43 -22.96
N ASP A 262 -1.81 -4.66 -23.68
CA ASP A 262 -0.42 -4.42 -23.33
C ASP A 262 -0.31 -3.78 -21.94
N ALA A 263 0.44 -4.43 -21.05
CA ALA A 263 0.71 -3.93 -19.73
C ALA A 263 1.86 -2.92 -19.73
N PHE A 264 2.86 -3.19 -20.58
CA PHE A 264 3.97 -2.30 -20.84
C PHE A 264 4.60 -2.57 -22.21
N SER A 265 5.25 -1.56 -22.78
CA SER A 265 5.85 -1.60 -24.12
C SER A 265 7.21 -0.91 -24.14
N ASP A 266 8.15 -1.51 -24.87
CA ASP A 266 9.48 -0.94 -25.19
C ASP A 266 10.30 -0.50 -23.94
N VAL A 267 10.21 -1.26 -22.86
CA VAL A 267 10.93 -0.94 -21.62
C VAL A 267 12.38 -1.37 -21.76
N SER A 268 13.30 -0.40 -21.59
CA SER A 268 14.74 -0.62 -21.67
C SER A 268 15.46 0.13 -20.56
N PHE A 269 16.20 -0.59 -19.71
CA PHE A 269 17.11 -0.02 -18.73
C PHE A 269 18.10 -1.06 -18.22
N ARG A 270 19.09 -0.60 -17.43
CA ARG A 270 20.10 -1.46 -16.79
C ARG A 270 20.16 -1.16 -15.30
N ILE A 271 20.47 -2.18 -14.52
CA ILE A 271 20.78 -2.05 -13.07
C ILE A 271 22.16 -2.65 -12.83
N HIS A 272 23.02 -1.87 -12.18
CA HIS A 272 24.39 -2.24 -11.96
C HIS A 272 24.59 -2.91 -10.59
N SER A 273 25.68 -3.63 -10.46
CA SER A 273 26.14 -4.14 -9.17
C SER A 273 26.27 -3.00 -8.16
N GLY A 274 25.71 -3.18 -6.97
CA GLY A 274 25.74 -2.17 -5.91
C GLY A 274 24.81 -1.00 -6.13
N GLU A 275 23.76 -1.13 -6.96
CA GLU A 275 22.78 -0.09 -7.28
C GLU A 275 21.38 -0.50 -6.86
N ILE A 276 20.59 0.45 -6.31
CA ILE A 276 19.15 0.34 -6.16
C ILE A 276 18.47 1.26 -7.17
N VAL A 277 17.74 0.67 -8.12
CA VAL A 277 16.88 1.41 -9.06
C VAL A 277 15.44 1.31 -8.60
N GLY A 278 14.82 2.47 -8.35
CA GLY A 278 13.41 2.59 -8.03
C GLY A 278 12.55 2.66 -9.28
N ILE A 279 11.40 2.01 -9.26
CA ILE A 279 10.35 2.17 -10.28
C ILE A 279 9.15 2.83 -9.60
N ALA A 280 8.94 4.11 -9.89
CA ALA A 280 7.78 4.86 -9.44
C ALA A 280 6.65 4.79 -10.48
N GLY A 281 5.42 4.89 -10.02
CA GLY A 281 4.23 4.96 -10.87
C GLY A 281 2.98 4.60 -10.07
N VAL A 282 1.83 5.01 -10.58
CA VAL A 282 0.53 4.66 -10.00
C VAL A 282 0.23 3.18 -10.25
N ALA A 283 -0.48 2.54 -9.33
CA ALA A 283 -0.91 1.14 -9.49
C ALA A 283 -1.60 0.90 -10.84
N GLY A 284 -1.23 -0.18 -11.50
CA GLY A 284 -1.83 -0.57 -12.80
C GLY A 284 -1.08 -0.06 -14.04
N ASN A 285 0.04 0.63 -13.87
CA ASN A 285 0.88 1.11 -14.97
C ASN A 285 1.90 0.06 -15.49
N GLY A 286 1.72 -1.21 -15.15
CA GLY A 286 2.55 -2.32 -15.70
C GLY A 286 3.75 -2.71 -14.83
N GLN A 287 3.99 -2.08 -13.68
CA GLN A 287 5.13 -2.37 -12.82
C GLN A 287 5.12 -3.81 -12.29
N ARG A 288 3.93 -4.33 -11.92
CA ARG A 288 3.76 -5.71 -11.47
C ARG A 288 4.10 -6.69 -12.59
N GLU A 289 3.55 -6.46 -13.77
CA GLU A 289 3.79 -7.29 -14.95
C GLU A 289 5.27 -7.28 -15.34
N LEU A 290 5.95 -6.14 -15.22
CA LEU A 290 7.39 -6.00 -15.43
C LEU A 290 8.17 -6.89 -14.45
N ALA A 291 7.85 -6.83 -13.17
CA ALA A 291 8.47 -7.69 -12.15
C ALA A 291 8.21 -9.18 -12.43
N ASP A 292 6.99 -9.55 -12.81
CA ASP A 292 6.62 -10.94 -13.15
C ASP A 292 7.38 -11.45 -14.37
N VAL A 293 7.59 -10.61 -15.40
CA VAL A 293 8.40 -10.97 -16.59
C VAL A 293 9.86 -11.19 -16.19
N ILE A 294 10.45 -10.31 -15.38
CA ILE A 294 11.83 -10.47 -14.91
C ILE A 294 11.97 -11.72 -14.02
N ALA A 295 10.97 -12.03 -13.20
CA ALA A 295 10.93 -13.25 -12.39
C ALA A 295 10.68 -14.52 -13.21
N GLY A 296 10.21 -14.39 -14.47
CA GLY A 296 9.85 -15.48 -15.35
C GLY A 296 8.49 -16.11 -15.06
N LEU A 297 7.64 -15.42 -14.30
CA LEU A 297 6.27 -15.82 -13.99
C LEU A 297 5.29 -15.46 -15.10
N ARG A 298 5.67 -14.48 -15.96
CA ARG A 298 4.92 -14.04 -17.13
C ARG A 298 5.84 -14.08 -18.35
N PRO A 299 5.37 -14.55 -19.54
CA PRO A 299 6.13 -14.43 -20.77
C PRO A 299 6.18 -12.98 -21.25
N SER A 300 7.28 -12.57 -21.88
CA SER A 300 7.34 -11.33 -22.67
C SER A 300 6.78 -11.56 -24.07
N ASN A 301 6.21 -10.51 -24.68
CA ASN A 301 5.78 -10.53 -26.09
C ASN A 301 6.96 -10.23 -27.02
N SER A 302 7.87 -9.37 -26.60
CA SER A 302 9.08 -8.98 -27.32
C SER A 302 10.17 -8.53 -26.36
N GLY A 303 11.37 -8.34 -26.89
CA GLY A 303 12.53 -7.88 -26.14
C GLY A 303 13.25 -8.99 -25.38
N THR A 304 14.29 -8.62 -24.66
CA THR A 304 15.21 -9.56 -24.01
C THR A 304 15.53 -9.12 -22.59
N VAL A 305 15.63 -10.09 -21.69
CA VAL A 305 16.10 -9.90 -20.31
C VAL A 305 17.46 -10.58 -20.16
N PHE A 306 18.48 -9.79 -19.81
CA PHE A 306 19.82 -10.30 -19.49
C PHE A 306 20.09 -10.24 -18.01
N MET A 307 20.73 -11.27 -17.49
CA MET A 307 21.26 -11.31 -16.12
C MET A 307 22.73 -11.71 -16.14
N ASP A 308 23.60 -10.84 -15.61
CA ASP A 308 25.07 -10.98 -15.67
C ASP A 308 25.57 -11.31 -17.09
N GLY A 309 24.98 -10.65 -18.11
CA GLY A 309 25.29 -10.84 -19.52
C GLY A 309 24.67 -12.08 -20.19
N ALA A 310 24.01 -12.96 -19.44
CA ALA A 310 23.32 -14.14 -19.99
C ALA A 310 21.85 -13.82 -20.30
N ASP A 311 21.36 -14.18 -21.47
CA ASP A 311 19.94 -14.09 -21.83
C ASP A 311 19.12 -15.09 -21.00
N ILE A 312 18.18 -14.55 -20.20
CA ILE A 312 17.29 -15.33 -19.36
C ILE A 312 15.83 -15.25 -19.80
N THR A 313 15.53 -14.65 -20.94
CA THR A 313 14.17 -14.36 -21.42
C THR A 313 13.27 -15.60 -21.39
N ALA A 314 13.74 -16.72 -21.95
CA ALA A 314 13.01 -17.98 -21.98
C ALA A 314 13.35 -18.94 -20.82
N VAL A 315 14.16 -18.48 -19.84
CA VAL A 315 14.59 -19.32 -18.72
C VAL A 315 13.50 -19.41 -17.66
N SER A 316 13.21 -20.62 -17.18
CA SER A 316 12.18 -20.86 -16.17
C SER A 316 12.49 -20.15 -14.84
N PRO A 317 11.47 -19.77 -14.02
CA PRO A 317 11.65 -19.09 -12.73
C PRO A 317 12.66 -19.81 -11.82
N ARG A 318 12.56 -21.13 -11.77
CA ARG A 318 13.46 -21.95 -10.96
C ARG A 318 14.93 -21.80 -11.38
N ARG A 319 15.21 -21.78 -12.68
CA ARG A 319 16.59 -21.60 -13.17
C ARG A 319 17.09 -20.19 -12.92
N ARG A 320 16.23 -19.16 -13.11
CA ARG A 320 16.56 -17.77 -12.78
C ARG A 320 16.95 -17.62 -11.29
N PHE A 321 16.17 -18.26 -10.40
CA PHE A 321 16.52 -18.32 -8.97
C PHE A 321 17.90 -18.94 -8.75
N HIS A 322 18.19 -20.10 -9.35
CA HIS A 322 19.52 -20.74 -9.20
C HIS A 322 20.66 -19.95 -9.83
N SER A 323 20.37 -19.05 -10.76
CA SER A 323 21.34 -18.10 -11.31
C SER A 323 21.55 -16.87 -10.43
N GLY A 324 20.84 -16.74 -9.30
CA GLY A 324 21.00 -15.65 -8.35
C GLY A 324 19.94 -14.55 -8.43
N LEU A 325 18.75 -14.81 -9.02
CA LEU A 325 17.60 -13.88 -8.96
C LEU A 325 16.78 -14.15 -7.71
N ALA A 326 16.52 -13.13 -6.92
CA ALA A 326 15.48 -13.11 -5.87
C ALA A 326 14.27 -12.28 -6.30
N TYR A 327 13.07 -12.76 -5.95
CA TYR A 327 11.83 -12.04 -6.22
C TYR A 327 10.97 -11.94 -4.97
N ILE A 328 10.70 -10.73 -4.54
CA ILE A 328 9.81 -10.39 -3.43
C ILE A 328 8.54 -9.80 -4.06
N PRO A 329 7.46 -10.59 -4.22
CA PRO A 329 6.23 -10.11 -4.82
C PRO A 329 5.40 -9.24 -3.88
N GLU A 330 4.55 -8.39 -4.45
CA GLU A 330 3.57 -7.59 -3.71
C GLU A 330 2.55 -8.48 -2.98
N ASP A 331 1.99 -9.48 -3.69
CA ASP A 331 1.06 -10.45 -3.09
C ASP A 331 1.82 -11.52 -2.32
N ARG A 332 1.87 -11.33 -1.00
CA ARG A 332 2.59 -12.20 -0.08
C ARG A 332 2.00 -13.61 -0.02
N LEU A 333 0.68 -13.72 0.04
CA LEU A 333 -0.02 -14.99 0.30
C LEU A 333 -0.51 -15.69 -0.98
N GLY A 334 -0.72 -14.96 -2.07
CA GLY A 334 -1.11 -15.56 -3.35
C GLY A 334 0.07 -15.98 -4.21
N VAL A 335 1.20 -15.25 -4.13
CA VAL A 335 2.38 -15.48 -4.97
C VAL A 335 3.61 -15.83 -4.14
N GLY A 336 3.87 -15.10 -3.05
CA GLY A 336 5.10 -15.24 -2.28
C GLY A 336 5.15 -16.46 -1.39
N LEU A 337 4.08 -16.78 -0.70
CA LEU A 337 3.99 -17.79 0.35
C LEU A 337 2.82 -18.73 0.08
N ALA A 338 2.86 -19.92 0.66
CA ALA A 338 1.79 -20.92 0.59
C ALA A 338 0.99 -20.92 1.91
N PRO A 339 -0.21 -20.30 1.98
CA PRO A 339 -0.94 -20.04 3.24
C PRO A 339 -1.28 -21.27 4.05
N ARG A 340 -1.48 -22.41 3.37
CA ARG A 340 -1.87 -23.68 4.00
C ARG A 340 -0.70 -24.52 4.50
N LEU A 341 0.52 -24.18 4.11
CA LEU A 341 1.72 -24.88 4.54
C LEU A 341 2.24 -24.32 5.86
N SER A 342 3.07 -25.08 6.54
CA SER A 342 3.74 -24.67 7.78
C SER A 342 4.74 -23.54 7.51
N ILE A 343 5.17 -22.87 8.58
CA ILE A 343 6.26 -21.88 8.53
C ILE A 343 7.53 -22.53 8.00
N THR A 344 7.85 -23.74 8.51
CA THR A 344 9.01 -24.52 8.06
C THR A 344 8.95 -24.87 6.58
N ASP A 345 7.79 -25.34 6.08
CA ASP A 345 7.64 -25.66 4.66
C ASP A 345 7.81 -24.42 3.79
N ASN A 346 7.25 -23.28 4.21
CA ASN A 346 7.41 -22.01 3.50
C ASN A 346 8.86 -21.54 3.47
N ALA A 347 9.60 -21.69 4.56
CA ALA A 347 11.02 -21.33 4.62
C ALA A 347 11.84 -22.12 3.60
N ILE A 348 11.59 -23.42 3.46
CA ILE A 348 12.38 -24.30 2.58
C ILE A 348 11.92 -24.34 1.11
N LEU A 349 10.81 -23.66 0.72
CA LEU A 349 10.22 -23.78 -0.64
C LEU A 349 11.25 -23.63 -1.77
N ARG A 350 12.24 -22.75 -1.62
CA ARG A 350 13.31 -22.53 -2.61
C ARG A 350 14.41 -23.59 -2.56
N VAL A 351 14.67 -24.14 -1.40
CA VAL A 351 15.82 -25.03 -1.10
C VAL A 351 15.40 -26.44 -0.67
N TYR A 352 14.14 -26.83 -0.81
CA TYR A 352 13.60 -28.11 -0.34
C TYR A 352 14.40 -29.33 -0.84
N ARG A 353 15.02 -29.24 -2.04
CA ARG A 353 15.84 -30.30 -2.59
C ARG A 353 17.14 -30.52 -1.81
N GLN A 354 17.65 -29.50 -1.14
CA GLN A 354 18.83 -29.58 -0.29
C GLN A 354 18.47 -30.17 1.10
N GLN A 355 17.18 -30.09 1.48
CA GLN A 355 16.67 -30.57 2.74
C GLN A 355 16.17 -32.04 2.70
N ARG A 356 16.43 -32.75 1.61
CA ARG A 356 15.91 -34.12 1.43
C ARG A 356 17.00 -35.20 1.53
N ARG A 357 16.55 -36.42 1.83
CA ARG A 357 17.32 -37.67 1.69
C ARG A 357 16.50 -38.62 0.80
N GLY A 358 16.98 -38.86 -0.41
CA GLY A 358 16.20 -39.56 -1.43
C GLY A 358 14.92 -38.77 -1.79
N PRO A 359 13.72 -39.41 -1.80
CA PRO A 359 12.47 -38.73 -2.12
C PRO A 359 11.86 -37.94 -0.95
N PHE A 360 12.35 -38.10 0.28
CA PHE A 360 11.75 -37.54 1.50
C PHE A 360 12.50 -36.31 2.01
N ILE A 361 11.76 -35.32 2.49
CA ILE A 361 12.31 -34.17 3.22
C ILE A 361 12.73 -34.65 4.62
N VAL A 362 13.91 -34.27 5.06
CA VAL A 362 14.42 -34.57 6.41
C VAL A 362 13.95 -33.45 7.34
N ALA A 363 13.00 -33.76 8.20
CA ALA A 363 12.34 -32.79 9.07
C ALA A 363 13.33 -31.97 9.93
N GLU A 364 14.34 -32.62 10.52
CA GLU A 364 15.34 -31.94 11.33
C GLU A 364 16.15 -30.91 10.53
N LYS A 365 16.54 -31.23 9.27
CA LYS A 365 17.24 -30.28 8.40
C LYS A 365 16.36 -29.10 8.01
N ALA A 366 15.10 -29.39 7.66
CA ALA A 366 14.12 -28.38 7.31
C ALA A 366 13.85 -27.42 8.48
N LEU A 367 13.70 -27.97 9.68
CA LEU A 367 13.49 -27.21 10.92
C LEU A 367 14.71 -26.35 11.26
N SER A 368 15.92 -26.94 11.21
CA SER A 368 17.18 -26.20 11.45
C SER A 368 17.32 -25.02 10.49
N TYR A 369 17.09 -25.25 9.19
CA TYR A 369 17.14 -24.18 8.20
C TYR A 369 16.09 -23.10 8.46
N CYS A 370 14.86 -23.48 8.82
CA CYS A 370 13.81 -22.54 9.17
C CYS A 370 14.20 -21.70 10.41
N THR A 371 14.75 -22.32 11.43
CA THR A 371 15.22 -21.63 12.64
C THR A 371 16.29 -20.59 12.30
N ASP A 372 17.27 -20.96 11.47
CA ASP A 372 18.32 -20.03 11.00
C ASP A 372 17.72 -18.81 10.27
N ILE A 373 16.72 -19.01 9.41
CA ILE A 373 16.02 -17.91 8.73
C ILE A 373 15.26 -17.04 9.74
N VAL A 374 14.51 -17.66 10.64
CA VAL A 374 13.69 -16.99 11.67
C VAL A 374 14.58 -16.08 12.54
N ASP A 375 15.72 -16.62 13.01
CA ASP A 375 16.64 -15.90 13.88
C ASP A 375 17.36 -14.76 13.16
N ARG A 376 17.89 -15.03 11.96
CA ARG A 376 18.65 -14.02 11.18
C ARG A 376 17.80 -12.85 10.72
N PHE A 377 16.54 -13.09 10.37
CA PHE A 377 15.65 -12.06 9.84
C PHE A 377 14.64 -11.55 10.88
N GLY A 378 14.78 -11.98 12.14
CA GLY A 378 13.99 -11.48 13.26
C GLY A 378 12.49 -11.79 13.12
N VAL A 379 12.13 -12.95 12.58
CA VAL A 379 10.74 -13.41 12.47
C VAL A 379 10.24 -13.83 13.84
N ARG A 380 9.14 -13.26 14.30
CA ARG A 380 8.52 -13.67 15.56
C ARG A 380 7.47 -14.75 15.26
N ALA A 381 7.83 -16.00 15.50
CA ALA A 381 6.97 -17.16 15.34
C ALA A 381 6.95 -17.98 16.64
N GLY A 382 5.78 -18.49 17.00
CA GLY A 382 5.65 -19.39 18.16
C GLY A 382 5.98 -20.83 17.78
N ASP A 383 5.10 -21.45 16.98
CA ASP A 383 5.26 -22.82 16.50
C ASP A 383 5.64 -22.82 15.02
N LEU A 384 6.86 -23.25 14.68
CA LEU A 384 7.37 -23.34 13.31
C LEU A 384 6.66 -24.42 12.47
N GLY A 385 5.99 -25.38 13.12
CA GLY A 385 5.13 -26.39 12.49
C GLY A 385 3.71 -25.88 12.19
N GLY A 386 3.33 -24.73 12.76
CA GLY A 386 2.02 -24.12 12.57
C GLY A 386 1.84 -23.49 11.17
N PRO A 387 0.57 -23.22 10.77
CA PRO A 387 0.26 -22.62 9.48
C PRO A 387 0.83 -21.21 9.40
N ILE A 388 1.40 -20.85 8.24
CA ILE A 388 2.02 -19.52 8.05
C ILE A 388 1.00 -18.37 8.17
N ALA A 389 -0.27 -18.62 7.85
CA ALA A 389 -1.34 -17.64 7.97
C ALA A 389 -1.58 -17.15 9.42
N ALA A 390 -1.01 -17.84 10.42
CA ALA A 390 -1.06 -17.38 11.82
C ALA A 390 -0.06 -16.27 12.14
N LEU A 391 0.91 -15.97 11.26
CA LEU A 391 1.85 -14.89 11.44
C LEU A 391 1.20 -13.53 11.15
N SER A 392 1.65 -12.50 11.89
CA SER A 392 1.31 -11.11 11.54
C SER A 392 1.89 -10.72 10.19
N GLY A 393 1.31 -9.71 9.52
CA GLY A 393 1.76 -9.24 8.21
C GLY A 393 3.24 -8.88 8.16
N GLY A 394 3.78 -8.28 9.23
CA GLY A 394 5.20 -7.97 9.35
C GLY A 394 6.09 -9.21 9.43
N ASN A 395 5.66 -10.25 10.15
CA ASN A 395 6.41 -11.51 10.25
C ASN A 395 6.32 -12.33 8.96
N LEU A 396 5.16 -12.30 8.27
CA LEU A 396 5.04 -12.88 6.92
C LEU A 396 6.05 -12.26 5.96
N GLN A 397 6.16 -10.93 5.97
CA GLN A 397 7.10 -10.21 5.10
C GLN A 397 8.56 -10.53 5.44
N ARG A 398 8.91 -10.55 6.72
CA ARG A 398 10.28 -10.89 7.16
C ARG A 398 10.66 -12.30 6.74
N LEU A 399 9.74 -13.26 6.87
CA LEU A 399 10.02 -14.64 6.43
C LEU A 399 10.18 -14.73 4.91
N LEU A 400 9.30 -14.05 4.15
CA LEU A 400 9.37 -14.00 2.70
C LEU A 400 10.72 -13.39 2.24
N VAL A 401 11.03 -12.20 2.74
CA VAL A 401 12.29 -11.51 2.43
C VAL A 401 13.50 -12.34 2.87
N GLY A 402 13.47 -12.89 4.08
CA GLY A 402 14.55 -13.74 4.60
C GLY A 402 14.80 -14.94 3.71
N ARG A 403 13.78 -15.66 3.29
CA ARG A 403 13.88 -16.79 2.36
C ARG A 403 14.46 -16.39 1.00
N GLU A 404 14.04 -15.25 0.45
CA GLU A 404 14.50 -14.79 -0.86
C GLU A 404 15.95 -14.30 -0.82
N LEU A 405 16.38 -13.66 0.27
CA LEU A 405 17.71 -13.06 0.40
C LEU A 405 18.76 -14.00 0.99
N ASP A 406 18.37 -15.12 1.61
CA ASP A 406 19.32 -16.07 2.24
C ASP A 406 20.39 -16.57 1.29
N GLY A 407 20.04 -16.82 0.03
CA GLY A 407 20.98 -17.28 -1.01
C GLY A 407 21.99 -16.25 -1.50
N LYS A 408 22.05 -15.05 -0.93
CA LYS A 408 22.87 -13.91 -1.38
C LYS A 408 22.74 -13.67 -2.89
N PRO A 409 21.53 -13.30 -3.36
CA PRO A 409 21.25 -13.12 -4.77
C PRO A 409 22.10 -12.00 -5.37
N SER A 410 22.46 -12.13 -6.65
CA SER A 410 23.11 -11.05 -7.41
C SER A 410 22.13 -10.02 -7.94
N VAL A 411 20.86 -10.42 -8.12
CA VAL A 411 19.76 -9.54 -8.56
C VAL A 411 18.57 -9.72 -7.64
N VAL A 412 18.02 -8.63 -7.13
CA VAL A 412 16.82 -8.61 -6.29
C VAL A 412 15.75 -7.77 -6.99
N VAL A 413 14.58 -8.35 -7.19
CA VAL A 413 13.37 -7.65 -7.65
C VAL A 413 12.41 -7.60 -6.47
N ALA A 414 12.15 -6.42 -5.93
CA ALA A 414 11.29 -6.20 -4.77
C ALA A 414 10.09 -5.33 -5.18
N SER A 415 8.89 -5.93 -5.19
CA SER A 415 7.65 -5.24 -5.48
C SER A 415 6.90 -4.96 -4.19
N GLN A 416 6.69 -3.67 -3.87
CA GLN A 416 6.01 -3.19 -2.68
C GLN A 416 6.52 -3.85 -1.37
N PRO A 417 7.85 -3.91 -1.14
CA PRO A 417 8.42 -4.76 -0.10
C PRO A 417 8.03 -4.35 1.33
N THR A 418 7.62 -3.10 1.53
CA THR A 418 7.29 -2.51 2.83
C THR A 418 5.81 -2.28 3.04
N ARG A 419 4.97 -2.53 2.02
CA ARG A 419 3.52 -2.26 2.07
C ARG A 419 2.87 -2.95 3.27
N GLY A 420 2.09 -2.16 4.04
CA GLY A 420 1.33 -2.66 5.19
C GLY A 420 2.18 -3.08 6.38
N LEU A 421 3.43 -2.63 6.48
CA LEU A 421 4.29 -2.81 7.64
C LEU A 421 4.20 -1.60 8.59
N ASP A 422 4.55 -1.84 9.85
CA ASP A 422 4.80 -0.74 10.80
C ASP A 422 6.16 -0.07 10.52
N VAL A 423 6.42 1.08 11.13
CA VAL A 423 7.65 1.86 10.91
C VAL A 423 8.91 1.03 11.18
N GLN A 424 8.91 0.18 12.21
CA GLN A 424 10.05 -0.70 12.52
C GLN A 424 10.20 -1.80 11.47
N GLY A 425 9.09 -2.36 10.99
CA GLY A 425 9.08 -3.34 9.90
C GLY A 425 9.59 -2.75 8.59
N VAL A 426 9.13 -1.54 8.24
CA VAL A 426 9.62 -0.79 7.08
C VAL A 426 11.12 -0.62 7.15
N LYS A 427 11.64 -0.08 8.27
CA LYS A 427 13.08 0.12 8.44
C LYS A 427 13.87 -1.18 8.32
N ALA A 428 13.41 -2.26 8.94
CA ALA A 428 14.09 -3.54 8.89
C ALA A 428 14.22 -4.08 7.44
N ILE A 429 13.16 -3.96 6.63
CA ILE A 429 13.21 -4.37 5.22
C ILE A 429 14.12 -3.46 4.40
N GLN A 430 14.07 -2.16 4.64
CA GLN A 430 14.93 -1.18 3.99
C GLN A 430 16.41 -1.45 4.28
N ASP A 431 16.75 -1.71 5.54
CA ASP A 431 18.12 -2.06 5.94
C ASP A 431 18.58 -3.36 5.23
N LEU A 432 17.71 -4.38 5.10
CA LEU A 432 18.03 -5.61 4.36
C LEU A 432 18.28 -5.36 2.86
N LEU A 433 17.50 -4.50 2.21
CA LEU A 433 17.72 -4.16 0.79
C LEU A 433 19.02 -3.36 0.61
N LEU A 434 19.33 -2.45 1.52
CA LEU A 434 20.60 -1.72 1.54
C LEU A 434 21.81 -2.65 1.77
N ASP A 435 21.68 -3.65 2.62
CA ASP A 435 22.73 -4.66 2.84
C ASP A 435 22.98 -5.48 1.57
N GLN A 436 21.92 -5.84 0.82
CA GLN A 436 22.07 -6.51 -0.48
C GLN A 436 22.81 -5.61 -1.48
N ARG A 437 22.39 -4.35 -1.62
CA ARG A 437 23.08 -3.36 -2.45
C ARG A 437 24.56 -3.23 -2.06
N ASN A 438 24.85 -3.04 -0.79
CA ASN A 438 26.20 -2.86 -0.28
C ASN A 438 27.07 -4.13 -0.46
N SER A 439 26.44 -5.30 -0.54
CA SER A 439 27.10 -6.58 -0.86
C SER A 439 27.31 -6.77 -2.37
N GLY A 440 26.92 -5.79 -3.20
CA GLY A 440 27.13 -5.80 -4.65
C GLY A 440 25.97 -6.35 -5.46
N ALA A 441 24.79 -6.60 -4.88
CA ALA A 441 23.60 -6.97 -5.65
C ALA A 441 23.05 -5.78 -6.43
N ALA A 442 22.43 -6.06 -7.58
CA ALA A 442 21.57 -5.13 -8.30
C ALA A 442 20.13 -5.24 -7.74
N VAL A 443 19.56 -4.16 -7.28
CA VAL A 443 18.24 -4.16 -6.68
C VAL A 443 17.28 -3.33 -7.52
N MET A 444 16.18 -3.94 -7.99
CA MET A 444 15.03 -3.22 -8.54
C MET A 444 13.96 -3.14 -7.46
N MET A 445 13.55 -1.94 -7.10
CA MET A 445 12.53 -1.69 -6.10
C MET A 445 11.33 -0.98 -6.72
N ILE A 446 10.17 -1.60 -6.65
CA ILE A 446 8.90 -1.00 -7.06
C ILE A 446 8.17 -0.57 -5.81
N SER A 447 7.77 0.70 -5.72
CA SER A 447 6.96 1.21 -4.62
C SER A 447 6.03 2.33 -5.10
N GLU A 448 4.82 2.37 -4.53
CA GLU A 448 3.89 3.49 -4.66
C GLU A 448 4.25 4.64 -3.70
N ASP A 449 5.07 4.35 -2.67
CA ASP A 449 5.55 5.36 -1.73
C ASP A 449 6.77 6.10 -2.30
N LEU A 450 6.52 7.31 -2.81
CA LEU A 450 7.57 8.14 -3.39
C LEU A 450 8.63 8.54 -2.35
N ASP A 451 8.27 8.70 -1.07
CA ASP A 451 9.23 9.02 -0.01
C ASP A 451 10.20 7.88 0.25
N GLU A 452 9.68 6.66 0.20
CA GLU A 452 10.49 5.46 0.30
C GLU A 452 11.49 5.39 -0.86
N LEU A 453 11.02 5.57 -2.09
CA LEU A 453 11.88 5.57 -3.28
C LEU A 453 12.93 6.67 -3.24
N LEU A 454 12.51 7.90 -2.92
CA LEU A 454 13.43 9.05 -2.81
C LEU A 454 14.50 8.85 -1.72
N THR A 455 14.21 8.07 -0.69
CA THR A 455 15.15 7.82 0.43
C THR A 455 16.14 6.70 0.12
N LEU A 456 15.70 5.61 -0.53
CA LEU A 456 16.48 4.39 -0.65
C LEU A 456 17.19 4.22 -1.98
N THR A 457 16.66 4.81 -3.06
CA THR A 457 17.16 4.50 -4.40
C THR A 457 18.32 5.40 -4.82
N ASP A 458 19.18 4.85 -5.64
CA ASP A 458 20.29 5.58 -6.26
C ASP A 458 19.84 6.27 -7.53
N ARG A 459 18.85 5.70 -8.22
CA ARG A 459 18.26 6.17 -9.46
C ARG A 459 16.77 5.80 -9.49
N LEU A 460 15.94 6.68 -10.02
CA LEU A 460 14.48 6.53 -10.06
C LEU A 460 13.99 6.58 -11.50
N LEU A 461 13.27 5.55 -11.92
CA LEU A 461 12.54 5.51 -13.18
C LEU A 461 11.06 5.73 -12.90
N VAL A 462 10.39 6.53 -13.72
CA VAL A 462 8.94 6.73 -13.64
C VAL A 462 8.27 5.95 -14.76
N MET A 463 7.34 5.09 -14.39
CA MET A 463 6.54 4.27 -15.31
C MET A 463 5.10 4.77 -15.32
N GLU A 464 4.62 5.16 -16.51
CA GLU A 464 3.26 5.64 -16.73
C GLU A 464 2.75 5.14 -18.08
N GLY A 465 1.48 4.66 -18.11
CA GLY A 465 0.89 4.10 -19.34
C GLY A 465 1.68 2.92 -19.93
N GLY A 466 2.41 2.18 -19.11
CA GLY A 466 3.22 1.02 -19.54
C GLY A 466 4.56 1.38 -20.19
N ILE A 467 5.02 2.63 -20.12
CA ILE A 467 6.32 3.06 -20.66
C ILE A 467 7.14 3.81 -19.61
N ILE A 468 8.46 3.83 -19.76
CA ILE A 468 9.34 4.66 -18.92
C ILE A 468 9.29 6.10 -19.43
N ARG A 469 8.71 7.00 -18.63
CA ARG A 469 8.56 8.42 -18.97
C ARG A 469 9.79 9.27 -18.65
N GLY A 470 10.58 8.84 -17.70
CA GLY A 470 11.77 9.59 -17.29
C GLY A 470 12.62 8.84 -16.30
N GLU A 471 13.85 9.31 -16.20
CA GLU A 471 14.85 8.89 -15.25
C GLU A 471 15.26 10.10 -14.39
N PHE A 472 15.29 9.93 -13.08
CA PHE A 472 15.53 11.00 -12.12
C PHE A 472 16.63 10.60 -11.13
N ASP A 473 17.45 11.57 -10.74
CA ASP A 473 18.30 11.43 -9.55
C ASP A 473 17.46 11.77 -8.31
N PRO A 474 17.19 10.80 -7.43
CA PRO A 474 16.37 11.04 -6.23
C PRO A 474 16.96 12.08 -5.28
N ARG A 475 18.24 12.50 -5.47
CA ARG A 475 18.92 13.51 -4.66
C ARG A 475 18.60 14.92 -5.06
N THR A 476 18.26 15.13 -6.32
CA THR A 476 18.08 16.47 -6.93
C THR A 476 16.66 16.69 -7.43
N ALA A 477 15.96 15.65 -7.83
CA ALA A 477 14.61 15.74 -8.35
C ALA A 477 13.60 16.15 -7.28
N SER A 478 12.71 17.07 -7.64
CA SER A 478 11.60 17.46 -6.78
C SER A 478 10.44 16.45 -6.88
N ARG A 479 9.66 16.34 -5.80
CA ARG A 479 8.44 15.53 -5.81
C ARG A 479 7.46 15.95 -6.90
N HIS A 480 7.41 17.25 -7.18
CA HIS A 480 6.51 17.80 -8.19
C HIS A 480 6.91 17.33 -9.60
N GLU A 481 8.21 17.38 -9.94
CA GLU A 481 8.71 16.90 -11.24
C GLU A 481 8.41 15.43 -11.45
N ILE A 482 8.65 14.58 -10.42
CA ILE A 482 8.35 13.15 -10.48
C ILE A 482 6.84 12.92 -10.58
N GLY A 483 6.05 13.66 -9.78
CA GLY A 483 4.58 13.59 -9.79
C GLY A 483 4.00 13.95 -11.16
N MET A 484 4.54 14.99 -11.82
CA MET A 484 4.15 15.36 -13.18
C MET A 484 4.48 14.27 -14.20
N ALA A 485 5.63 13.60 -14.07
CA ALA A 485 5.99 12.47 -14.94
C ALA A 485 5.09 11.25 -14.72
N MET A 486 4.51 11.08 -13.52
CA MET A 486 3.54 10.02 -13.21
C MET A 486 2.13 10.29 -13.77
N LEU A 487 1.86 11.52 -14.23
CA LEU A 487 0.54 11.99 -14.70
C LEU A 487 0.51 12.38 -16.17
N SER A 488 1.65 12.33 -16.91
CA SER A 488 1.70 12.80 -18.29
C SER A 488 0.66 12.09 -19.14
N ASP A 489 -0.42 12.80 -19.42
CA ASP A 489 -1.49 12.38 -20.31
C ASP A 489 -0.93 11.92 -21.66
N SER A 490 -1.47 10.81 -22.17
CA SER A 490 -1.24 10.27 -23.51
C SER A 490 -1.81 11.15 -24.65
N GLN A 491 -1.87 12.48 -24.48
CA GLN A 491 -2.31 13.46 -25.48
C GLN A 491 -1.16 14.31 -26.02
N ALA A 492 -0.03 13.71 -26.33
CA ALA A 492 0.93 14.32 -27.24
C ALA A 492 1.15 13.39 -28.44
N THR A 493 0.17 13.37 -29.32
CA THR A 493 0.41 12.94 -30.70
C THR A 493 1.42 13.92 -31.29
N PRO A 494 2.59 13.50 -31.79
CA PRO A 494 3.46 14.40 -32.52
C PRO A 494 2.74 14.78 -33.80
N GLN A 495 2.35 16.04 -33.90
CA GLN A 495 2.01 16.63 -35.20
C GLN A 495 3.28 16.60 -36.03
N SER A 496 3.19 15.85 -37.11
CA SER A 496 4.13 15.69 -38.23
C SER A 496 4.72 16.98 -38.77
#